data_1a9a1c40d6b6ef57cfe2fa64a0b07ef5
#
_entry.id   1a9a1c40d6b6ef57cfe2fa64a0b07ef5
#
_cell.length_a   1.000
_cell.length_b   1.000
_cell.length_c   1.000
_cell.angle_alpha   90.00
_cell.angle_beta   90.00
_cell.angle_gamma   90.00
#
_symmetry.space_group_name_H-M   'P 1'
#
loop_
_entity.id
_entity.type
_entity.pdbx_description
1 polymer ?
#
loop_
_entity_poly.entity_id
_entity_poly.type
_entity_poly.pdbx_seq_one_letter_code
_entity_poly.pdbx_strand_id
1 'polypeptide(L)'
;SDVYKRQDNHYLNANIDSNNSYIIEGNIGGVEYLSIGVKENRYSLDGTMVSHDEIDLEKIDIDQDGNFQVTLKRGNNQNKNSLNLEPASNMIIVRQTYKNKTTDKKAVLQIKNTSSSCKSDILSDKKFTEHLSKSLDFLRVTVKKFNELVNIYKKDHMNALPLGNQKFFQAAGGDPN
;
A
#
# COMPACT_ATOMS: atom_id res chain seq x y z
N SER A 1 24.70 8.79 3.14
CA SER A 1 24.57 7.39 2.72
C SER A 1 23.12 6.88 2.69
N ASP A 2 22.12 7.64 3.15
CA ASP A 2 20.72 7.16 3.27
C ASP A 2 19.87 7.31 2.00
N VAL A 3 20.37 7.97 0.97
CA VAL A 3 19.67 8.15 -0.31
C VAL A 3 19.47 6.81 -1.05
N TYR A 4 20.29 5.82 -0.77
CA TYR A 4 20.26 4.51 -1.43
C TYR A 4 19.34 3.47 -0.76
N LYS A 5 18.91 3.66 0.49
CA LYS A 5 18.09 2.68 1.22
C LYS A 5 16.72 2.40 0.60
N ARG A 6 16.14 3.37 -0.11
CA ARG A 6 14.83 3.19 -0.79
C ARG A 6 14.92 2.48 -2.14
N GLN A 7 16.12 2.33 -2.70
CA GLN A 7 16.32 1.62 -3.98
C GLN A 7 16.18 0.10 -3.83
N ASP A 8 16.31 -0.41 -2.60
CA ASP A 8 16.18 -1.84 -2.30
C ASP A 8 14.72 -2.26 -2.04
N ASN A 9 13.80 -1.31 -2.02
CA ASN A 9 12.39 -1.58 -1.86
C ASN A 9 11.67 -1.70 -3.21
N HIS A 10 10.80 -2.68 -3.30
CA HIS A 10 9.86 -2.84 -4.42
C HIS A 10 8.44 -2.83 -3.90
N TYR A 11 7.61 -1.96 -4.48
CA TYR A 11 6.22 -1.81 -4.10
C TYR A 11 5.30 -2.39 -5.17
N LEU A 12 4.32 -3.19 -4.74
CA LEU A 12 3.21 -3.63 -5.54
C LEU A 12 1.93 -3.08 -4.93
N ASN A 13 0.95 -2.77 -5.75
CA ASN A 13 -0.37 -2.37 -5.26
C ASN A 13 -1.49 -3.00 -6.08
N ALA A 14 -2.65 -3.12 -5.44
CA ALA A 14 -3.88 -3.56 -6.07
C ALA A 14 -5.06 -2.76 -5.50
N ASN A 15 -5.95 -2.30 -6.37
CA ASN A 15 -7.23 -1.75 -5.94
C ASN A 15 -8.16 -2.88 -5.53
N ILE A 16 -8.89 -2.69 -4.44
CA ILE A 16 -9.85 -3.64 -3.90
C ILE A 16 -11.17 -2.96 -3.60
N ASP A 17 -12.22 -3.76 -3.48
CA ASP A 17 -13.52 -3.37 -2.91
C ASP A 17 -13.68 -4.08 -1.57
N SER A 18 -13.85 -3.33 -0.49
CA SER A 18 -13.98 -3.86 0.87
C SER A 18 -15.22 -4.75 1.07
N ASN A 19 -16.18 -4.75 0.15
CA ASN A 19 -17.33 -5.64 0.18
C ASN A 19 -17.01 -7.05 -0.33
N ASN A 20 -15.85 -7.24 -0.95
CA ASN A 20 -15.38 -8.52 -1.44
C ASN A 20 -14.36 -9.13 -0.47
N SER A 21 -14.11 -10.42 -0.66
CA SER A 21 -13.04 -11.15 0.01
C SER A 21 -11.94 -11.50 -0.98
N TYR A 22 -10.71 -11.52 -0.53
CA TYR A 22 -9.55 -11.77 -1.37
C TYR A 22 -8.62 -12.78 -0.71
N ILE A 23 -7.83 -13.45 -1.53
CA ILE A 23 -6.68 -14.25 -1.12
C ILE A 23 -5.46 -13.72 -1.86
N ILE A 24 -4.38 -13.47 -1.11
CA ILE A 24 -3.05 -13.24 -1.65
C ILE A 24 -2.26 -14.53 -1.47
N GLU A 25 -1.83 -15.11 -2.57
CA GLU A 25 -0.96 -16.28 -2.59
C GLU A 25 0.39 -15.88 -3.13
N GLY A 26 1.45 -16.46 -2.59
CA GLY A 26 2.77 -16.14 -3.10
C GLY A 26 3.88 -17.03 -2.59
N ASN A 27 5.08 -16.75 -3.11
CA ASN A 27 6.33 -17.31 -2.63
C ASN A 27 7.25 -16.14 -2.29
N ILE A 28 7.88 -16.21 -1.12
CA ILE A 28 8.75 -15.13 -0.60
C ILE A 28 10.02 -14.93 -1.44
N GLY A 29 10.41 -15.92 -2.26
CA GLY A 29 11.66 -15.84 -3.00
C GLY A 29 12.86 -15.72 -2.08
N GLY A 30 13.65 -14.65 -2.25
CA GLY A 30 14.82 -14.35 -1.44
C GLY A 30 14.77 -12.96 -0.80
N VAL A 31 13.55 -12.40 -0.56
CA VAL A 31 13.44 -11.08 0.06
C VAL A 31 13.75 -11.14 1.54
N GLU A 32 14.42 -10.09 2.05
CA GLU A 32 14.74 -9.95 3.46
C GLU A 32 13.53 -9.52 4.29
N TYR A 33 12.65 -8.72 3.68
CA TYR A 33 11.44 -8.23 4.32
C TYR A 33 10.27 -8.20 3.33
N LEU A 34 9.10 -8.56 3.81
CA LEU A 34 7.83 -8.46 3.12
C LEU A 34 6.78 -7.94 4.07
N SER A 35 6.02 -6.93 3.66
CA SER A 35 4.80 -6.55 4.34
C SER A 35 3.63 -6.42 3.36
N ILE A 36 2.43 -6.74 3.84
CA ILE A 36 1.17 -6.64 3.11
C ILE A 36 0.25 -5.77 3.95
N GLY A 37 -0.09 -4.59 3.45
CA GLY A 37 -0.92 -3.61 4.16
C GLY A 37 -2.24 -3.33 3.47
N VAL A 38 -3.31 -3.27 4.26
CA VAL A 38 -4.63 -2.81 3.85
C VAL A 38 -4.70 -1.30 4.07
N LYS A 39 -5.00 -0.56 3.02
CA LYS A 39 -4.98 0.91 3.04
C LYS A 39 -6.30 1.49 2.52
N GLU A 40 -6.59 2.72 2.97
CA GLU A 40 -7.53 3.62 2.34
C GLU A 40 -6.76 4.70 1.60
N ASN A 41 -6.76 4.61 0.28
CA ASN A 41 -6.16 5.64 -0.58
C ASN A 41 -7.13 6.80 -0.73
N ARG A 42 -6.76 7.94 -0.17
CA ARG A 42 -7.52 9.21 -0.18
C ARG A 42 -6.78 10.32 -0.94
N TYR A 43 -5.78 9.97 -1.73
CA TYR A 43 -4.96 10.98 -2.41
C TYR A 43 -5.78 11.93 -3.31
N SER A 44 -6.85 11.45 -3.93
CA SER A 44 -7.74 12.30 -4.72
C SER A 44 -8.68 13.18 -3.88
N LEU A 45 -8.82 12.89 -2.58
CA LEU A 45 -9.71 13.63 -1.67
C LEU A 45 -8.95 14.70 -0.89
N ASP A 46 -7.96 14.27 -0.12
CA ASP A 46 -7.23 15.14 0.82
C ASP A 46 -5.71 14.95 0.81
N GLY A 47 -5.21 14.10 -0.10
CA GLY A 47 -3.77 13.81 -0.23
C GLY A 47 -3.23 12.92 0.87
N THR A 48 -4.08 12.12 1.52
CA THR A 48 -3.68 11.21 2.60
C THR A 48 -3.85 9.75 2.22
N MET A 49 -3.21 8.87 2.99
CA MET A 49 -3.41 7.43 2.97
C MET A 49 -3.53 6.93 4.40
N VAL A 50 -4.60 6.20 4.69
CA VAL A 50 -4.83 5.61 6.02
C VAL A 50 -4.45 4.15 6.00
N SER A 51 -3.72 3.68 7.02
CA SER A 51 -3.42 2.27 7.23
C SER A 51 -4.50 1.67 8.14
N HIS A 52 -5.14 0.60 7.68
CA HIS A 52 -6.16 -0.11 8.47
C HIS A 52 -5.60 -1.35 9.15
N ASP A 53 -4.89 -2.19 8.39
CA ASP A 53 -4.29 -3.41 8.91
C ASP A 53 -3.02 -3.76 8.14
N GLU A 54 -2.08 -4.46 8.76
CA GLU A 54 -0.81 -4.84 8.15
C GLU A 54 -0.24 -6.12 8.77
N ILE A 55 0.28 -6.98 7.93
CA ILE A 55 1.01 -8.18 8.32
C ILE A 55 2.39 -8.16 7.67
N ASP A 56 3.41 -8.50 8.43
CA ASP A 56 4.80 -8.59 7.98
C ASP A 56 5.30 -10.04 7.94
N LEU A 57 6.47 -10.22 7.34
CA LEU A 57 7.09 -11.53 7.13
C LEU A 57 7.25 -12.34 8.43
N GLU A 58 7.48 -11.67 9.56
CA GLU A 58 7.69 -12.33 10.86
C GLU A 58 6.38 -12.97 11.38
N LYS A 59 5.24 -12.45 10.95
CA LYS A 59 3.92 -12.91 11.39
C LYS A 59 3.24 -13.86 10.41
N ILE A 60 3.69 -13.88 9.14
CA ILE A 60 3.14 -14.76 8.12
C ILE A 60 3.65 -16.19 8.34
N ASP A 61 2.73 -17.16 8.43
CA ASP A 61 3.10 -18.58 8.37
C ASP A 61 3.45 -18.95 6.93
N ILE A 62 4.67 -19.44 6.75
CA ILE A 62 5.28 -19.77 5.47
C ILE A 62 5.66 -21.25 5.50
N ASP A 63 5.41 -21.97 4.42
CA ASP A 63 5.81 -23.37 4.30
C ASP A 63 7.32 -23.53 4.03
N GLN A 64 7.80 -24.78 4.02
CA GLN A 64 9.21 -25.10 3.81
C GLN A 64 9.75 -24.69 2.43
N ASP A 65 8.87 -24.52 1.46
CA ASP A 65 9.19 -24.11 0.09
C ASP A 65 9.10 -22.58 -0.10
N GLY A 66 8.77 -21.84 0.96
CA GLY A 66 8.62 -20.39 0.94
C GLY A 66 7.26 -19.91 0.45
N ASN A 67 6.24 -20.78 0.34
CA ASN A 67 4.91 -20.37 -0.07
C ASN A 67 4.08 -19.94 1.10
N PHE A 68 3.19 -19.00 0.85
CA PHE A 68 2.24 -18.50 1.83
C PHE A 68 0.91 -18.11 1.20
N GLN A 69 -0.10 -18.01 2.06
CA GLN A 69 -1.42 -17.51 1.69
C GLN A 69 -1.94 -16.59 2.79
N VAL A 70 -2.42 -15.41 2.40
CA VAL A 70 -3.06 -14.43 3.31
C VAL A 70 -4.48 -14.18 2.85
N THR A 71 -5.43 -14.31 3.78
CA THR A 71 -6.86 -14.07 3.52
C THR A 71 -7.23 -12.65 3.94
N LEU A 72 -7.97 -11.94 3.07
CA LEU A 72 -8.46 -10.59 3.33
C LEU A 72 -9.99 -10.60 3.28
N LYS A 73 -10.63 -10.22 4.38
CA LYS A 73 -12.10 -10.12 4.49
C LYS A 73 -12.51 -9.18 5.61
N ARG A 74 -13.76 -8.72 5.58
CA ARG A 74 -14.34 -7.94 6.68
C ARG A 74 -14.68 -8.84 7.87
N GLY A 75 -14.52 -8.30 9.08
CA GLY A 75 -14.87 -8.95 10.32
C GLY A 75 -13.72 -9.65 11.02
N ASN A 76 -14.00 -10.25 12.17
CA ASN A 76 -12.98 -10.85 13.01
C ASN A 76 -12.37 -12.10 12.34
N ASN A 77 -11.14 -11.97 11.91
CA ASN A 77 -10.37 -13.06 11.32
C ASN A 77 -9.58 -13.77 12.40
N GLN A 78 -9.91 -15.03 12.66
CA GLN A 78 -9.20 -15.84 13.66
C GLN A 78 -7.95 -16.54 13.10
N ASN A 79 -7.74 -16.48 11.80
CA ASN A 79 -6.59 -17.10 11.16
C ASN A 79 -5.35 -16.21 11.29
N LYS A 80 -4.20 -16.80 11.59
CA LYS A 80 -2.94 -16.09 11.74
C LYS A 80 -2.56 -15.31 10.45
N ASN A 81 -2.67 -15.96 9.29
CA ASN A 81 -2.45 -15.33 7.99
C ASN A 81 -3.72 -14.64 7.48
N SER A 82 -4.15 -13.58 8.15
CA SER A 82 -5.33 -12.83 7.72
C SER A 82 -5.19 -11.33 7.98
N LEU A 83 -5.83 -10.55 7.13
CA LEU A 83 -5.97 -9.10 7.25
C LEU A 83 -7.45 -8.72 7.25
N ASN A 84 -7.78 -7.76 8.10
CA ASN A 84 -9.13 -7.21 8.18
C ASN A 84 -9.34 -6.11 7.15
N LEU A 85 -10.48 -6.15 6.46
CA LEU A 85 -10.92 -5.08 5.58
C LEU A 85 -11.91 -4.18 6.34
N GLU A 86 -11.54 -2.92 6.51
CA GLU A 86 -12.46 -1.90 6.98
C GLU A 86 -13.37 -1.41 5.84
N PRO A 87 -14.55 -0.83 6.13
CA PRO A 87 -15.48 -0.36 5.11
C PRO A 87 -14.87 0.58 4.06
N ALA A 88 -13.88 1.37 4.46
CA ALA A 88 -13.19 2.34 3.61
C ALA A 88 -11.93 1.77 2.92
N SER A 89 -11.57 0.52 3.19
CA SER A 89 -10.41 -0.13 2.55
C SER A 89 -10.61 -0.23 1.04
N ASN A 90 -9.67 0.31 0.27
CA ASN A 90 -9.77 0.36 -1.18
C ASN A 90 -8.46 0.01 -1.91
N MET A 91 -7.39 -0.28 -1.16
CA MET A 91 -6.07 -0.58 -1.73
C MET A 91 -5.31 -1.56 -0.85
N ILE A 92 -4.56 -2.44 -1.50
CA ILE A 92 -3.50 -3.25 -0.90
C ILE A 92 -2.17 -2.69 -1.37
N ILE A 93 -1.23 -2.56 -0.43
CA ILE A 93 0.17 -2.26 -0.74
C ILE A 93 1.03 -3.38 -0.21
N VAL A 94 1.91 -3.91 -1.05
CA VAL A 94 2.94 -4.86 -0.67
C VAL A 94 4.30 -4.18 -0.79
N ARG A 95 5.10 -4.25 0.26
CA ARG A 95 6.49 -3.80 0.26
C ARG A 95 7.41 -5.01 0.35
N GLN A 96 8.37 -5.07 -0.54
CA GLN A 96 9.44 -6.07 -0.54
C GLN A 96 10.78 -5.33 -0.40
N THR A 97 11.63 -5.78 0.52
CA THR A 97 12.98 -5.24 0.69
C THR A 97 13.98 -6.34 0.41
N TYR A 98 15.00 -6.01 -0.38
CA TYR A 98 16.08 -6.92 -0.75
C TYR A 98 17.32 -6.58 0.05
N LYS A 99 18.06 -7.59 0.47
CA LYS A 99 19.42 -7.42 0.99
C LYS A 99 20.39 -7.08 -0.16
N ASN A 100 20.22 -7.76 -1.27
CA ASN A 100 20.96 -7.51 -2.50
C ASN A 100 20.02 -7.61 -3.71
N LYS A 101 19.62 -6.47 -4.25
CA LYS A 101 18.66 -6.37 -5.35
C LYS A 101 19.11 -7.09 -6.64
N THR A 102 20.43 -7.30 -6.80
CA THR A 102 20.98 -7.92 -8.00
C THR A 102 20.91 -9.44 -7.94
N THR A 103 21.01 -10.03 -6.76
CA THR A 103 21.08 -11.48 -6.55
C THR A 103 19.82 -12.09 -5.99
N ASP A 104 19.06 -11.31 -5.21
CA ASP A 104 17.89 -11.83 -4.50
C ASP A 104 16.70 -11.99 -5.46
N LYS A 105 16.03 -13.12 -5.34
CA LYS A 105 14.80 -13.39 -6.10
C LYS A 105 13.65 -12.59 -5.49
N LYS A 106 12.89 -11.93 -6.36
CA LYS A 106 11.66 -11.24 -5.96
C LYS A 106 10.63 -12.23 -5.39
N ALA A 107 9.88 -11.78 -4.39
CA ALA A 107 8.66 -12.49 -4.04
C ALA A 107 7.67 -12.43 -5.22
N VAL A 108 7.05 -13.56 -5.50
CA VAL A 108 6.01 -13.68 -6.52
C VAL A 108 4.66 -13.74 -5.81
N LEU A 109 3.76 -12.83 -6.17
CA LEU A 109 2.46 -12.70 -5.51
C LEU A 109 1.33 -12.62 -6.53
N GLN A 110 0.21 -13.21 -6.16
CA GLN A 110 -1.04 -13.12 -6.91
C GLN A 110 -2.18 -12.81 -5.94
N ILE A 111 -3.03 -11.86 -6.29
CA ILE A 111 -4.29 -11.57 -5.58
C ILE A 111 -5.47 -12.13 -6.37
N LYS A 112 -6.37 -12.82 -5.67
CA LYS A 112 -7.59 -13.39 -6.23
C LYS A 112 -8.79 -12.89 -5.46
N ASN A 113 -9.82 -12.41 -6.16
CA ASN A 113 -11.12 -12.15 -5.56
C ASN A 113 -11.85 -13.49 -5.39
N THR A 114 -12.27 -13.80 -4.17
CA THR A 114 -12.94 -15.06 -3.81
C THR A 114 -14.45 -14.92 -3.67
N SER A 115 -14.98 -13.69 -3.81
CA SER A 115 -16.42 -13.46 -3.75
C SER A 115 -17.11 -13.95 -5.01
N SER A 116 -18.23 -14.65 -4.86
CA SER A 116 -19.01 -15.22 -5.96
C SER A 116 -19.61 -14.19 -6.92
N SER A 117 -19.55 -12.91 -6.58
CA SER A 117 -20.09 -11.79 -7.37
C SER A 117 -19.07 -11.14 -8.32
N CYS A 118 -17.88 -11.72 -8.50
CA CYS A 118 -16.87 -11.16 -9.38
C CYS A 118 -17.34 -11.17 -10.85
N LYS A 119 -18.11 -10.14 -11.22
CA LYS A 119 -18.37 -9.83 -12.63
C LYS A 119 -17.15 -9.12 -13.17
N SER A 120 -16.67 -9.55 -14.34
CA SER A 120 -15.70 -8.80 -15.11
C SER A 120 -16.21 -7.37 -15.27
N ASP A 121 -15.53 -6.42 -14.65
CA ASP A 121 -15.92 -5.01 -14.67
C ASP A 121 -15.58 -4.45 -16.05
N ILE A 122 -16.52 -4.57 -16.98
CA ILE A 122 -16.43 -3.85 -18.26
C ILE A 122 -16.45 -2.36 -17.91
N LEU A 123 -15.40 -1.67 -18.31
CA LEU A 123 -15.28 -0.22 -18.09
C LEU A 123 -16.35 0.49 -18.89
N SER A 124 -17.45 0.89 -18.25
CA SER A 124 -18.46 1.72 -18.88
C SER A 124 -17.98 3.16 -19.05
N ASP A 125 -18.53 3.90 -20.02
CA ASP A 125 -18.19 5.32 -20.26
C ASP A 125 -18.35 6.16 -19.00
N LYS A 126 -19.36 5.88 -18.18
CA LYS A 126 -19.57 6.53 -16.89
C LYS A 126 -18.41 6.26 -15.94
N LYS A 127 -18.00 5.00 -15.76
CA LYS A 127 -16.85 4.64 -14.92
C LYS A 127 -15.55 5.24 -15.43
N PHE A 128 -15.35 5.25 -16.74
CA PHE A 128 -14.19 5.90 -17.34
C PHE A 128 -14.14 7.40 -17.00
N THR A 129 -15.25 8.11 -17.16
CA THR A 129 -15.34 9.54 -16.82
C THR A 129 -15.09 9.79 -15.33
N GLU A 130 -15.64 8.96 -14.45
CA GLU A 130 -15.39 9.03 -13.00
C GLU A 130 -13.91 8.81 -12.67
N HIS A 131 -13.24 7.83 -13.29
CA HIS A 131 -11.80 7.57 -13.09
C HIS A 131 -10.96 8.73 -13.61
N LEU A 132 -11.30 9.31 -14.75
CA LEU A 132 -10.58 10.48 -15.27
C LEU A 132 -10.73 11.68 -14.32
N SER A 133 -11.93 11.96 -13.83
CA SER A 133 -12.16 13.02 -12.83
C SER A 133 -11.33 12.80 -11.57
N LYS A 134 -11.33 11.58 -11.02
CA LYS A 134 -10.51 11.25 -9.84
C LYS A 134 -9.01 11.42 -10.09
N SER A 135 -8.54 11.13 -11.31
CA SER A 135 -7.14 11.34 -11.69
C SER A 135 -6.76 12.82 -11.72
N LEU A 136 -7.65 13.68 -12.23
CA LEU A 136 -7.47 15.13 -12.20
C LEU A 136 -7.49 15.68 -10.76
N ASP A 137 -8.40 15.20 -9.93
CA ASP A 137 -8.45 15.57 -8.52
C ASP A 137 -7.18 15.13 -7.77
N PHE A 138 -6.68 13.93 -8.05
CA PHE A 138 -5.39 13.46 -7.51
C PHE A 138 -4.25 14.42 -7.85
N LEU A 139 -4.11 14.83 -9.11
CA LEU A 139 -3.08 15.79 -9.51
C LEU A 139 -3.21 17.13 -8.77
N ARG A 140 -4.42 17.68 -8.74
CA ARG A 140 -4.69 18.96 -8.09
C ARG A 140 -4.37 18.92 -6.59
N VAL A 141 -4.82 17.89 -5.89
CA VAL A 141 -4.59 17.72 -4.45
C VAL A 141 -3.11 17.48 -4.17
N THR A 142 -2.43 16.68 -4.98
CA THR A 142 -0.99 16.43 -4.85
C THR A 142 -0.19 17.73 -4.96
N VAL A 143 -0.42 18.53 -5.99
CA VAL A 143 0.26 19.82 -6.16
C VAL A 143 -0.01 20.74 -4.96
N LYS A 144 -1.26 20.83 -4.50
CA LYS A 144 -1.62 21.62 -3.32
C LYS A 144 -0.85 21.17 -2.08
N LYS A 145 -0.79 19.88 -1.81
CA LYS A 145 -0.08 19.30 -0.66
C LYS A 145 1.43 19.57 -0.72
N PHE A 146 2.05 19.41 -1.86
CA PHE A 146 3.47 19.76 -2.02
C PHE A 146 3.74 21.25 -1.79
N ASN A 147 2.87 22.13 -2.27
CA ASN A 147 3.00 23.58 -2.03
C ASN A 147 2.84 23.91 -0.55
N GLU A 148 1.87 23.29 0.14
CA GLU A 148 1.71 23.46 1.59
C GLU A 148 2.99 23.02 2.34
N LEU A 149 3.56 21.87 1.98
CA LEU A 149 4.81 21.35 2.55
C LEU A 149 5.98 22.32 2.33
N VAL A 150 6.16 22.79 1.11
CA VAL A 150 7.21 23.75 0.77
C VAL A 150 7.05 25.04 1.58
N ASN A 151 5.83 25.53 1.77
CA ASN A 151 5.56 26.73 2.55
C ASN A 151 5.89 26.55 4.05
N ILE A 152 5.57 25.37 4.62
CA ILE A 152 5.96 25.01 5.99
C ILE A 152 7.49 25.03 6.12
N TYR A 153 8.20 24.37 5.18
CA TYR A 153 9.67 24.34 5.21
C TYR A 153 10.30 25.71 5.05
N LYS A 154 9.78 26.55 4.18
CA LYS A 154 10.27 27.92 4.01
C LYS A 154 10.07 28.78 5.26
N LYS A 155 8.96 28.58 5.96
CA LYS A 155 8.63 29.35 7.16
C LYS A 155 9.46 28.93 8.37
N ASP A 156 9.55 27.64 8.62
CA ASP A 156 10.00 27.11 9.90
C ASP A 156 11.42 26.49 9.83
N HIS A 157 11.92 26.20 8.63
CA HIS A 157 13.16 25.43 8.44
C HIS A 157 14.02 25.95 7.27
N MET A 158 14.17 27.25 7.14
CA MET A 158 14.99 27.81 6.07
C MET A 158 16.45 27.33 6.19
N ASN A 159 16.98 26.69 5.15
CA ASN A 159 18.32 26.10 5.09
C ASN A 159 18.59 24.98 6.10
N ALA A 160 17.54 24.36 6.64
CA ALA A 160 17.64 23.21 7.51
C ALA A 160 16.66 22.11 7.08
N LEU A 161 17.07 20.84 7.21
CA LEU A 161 16.12 19.73 7.09
C LEU A 161 15.32 19.66 8.39
N PRO A 162 13.98 19.65 8.34
CA PRO A 162 13.18 19.48 9.55
C PRO A 162 13.46 18.10 10.13
N LEU A 163 13.62 18.03 11.44
CA LEU A 163 13.54 16.78 12.17
C LEU A 163 12.14 16.21 11.87
N GLY A 164 12.08 15.03 11.29
CA GLY A 164 10.88 14.45 10.71
C GLY A 164 9.67 14.56 11.64
N ASN A 165 8.68 15.31 11.22
CA ASN A 165 7.38 15.27 11.87
C ASN A 165 6.66 14.00 11.42
N GLN A 166 6.74 12.96 12.24
CA GLN A 166 6.20 11.65 11.96
C GLN A 166 4.71 11.69 11.56
N LYS A 167 3.92 12.53 12.22
CA LYS A 167 2.49 12.74 11.91
C LYS A 167 2.27 13.34 10.52
N PHE A 168 3.15 14.25 10.11
CA PHE A 168 3.06 14.87 8.80
C PHE A 168 3.39 13.87 7.68
N PHE A 169 4.46 13.09 7.84
CA PHE A 169 4.84 12.06 6.86
C PHE A 169 3.83 10.92 6.79
N GLN A 170 3.25 10.50 7.91
CA GLN A 170 2.15 9.52 7.93
C GLN A 170 0.92 10.04 7.20
N ALA A 171 0.52 11.29 7.43
CA ALA A 171 -0.61 11.91 6.72
C ALA A 171 -0.37 12.05 5.22
N ALA A 172 0.88 12.16 4.78
CA ALA A 172 1.26 12.17 3.36
C ALA A 172 1.46 10.76 2.75
N GLY A 173 1.12 9.70 3.50
CA GLY A 173 1.30 8.32 3.06
C GLY A 173 2.75 7.82 3.13
N GLY A 174 3.61 8.56 3.81
CA GLY A 174 4.98 8.13 4.09
C GLY A 174 5.02 7.04 5.15
N ASP A 175 5.84 6.02 4.92
CA ASP A 175 6.16 5.04 5.95
C ASP A 175 7.08 5.72 7.00
N PRO A 176 6.74 5.69 8.29
CA PRO A 176 7.52 6.31 9.34
C PRO A 176 8.80 5.56 9.72
N ASN A 177 9.06 4.39 9.14
CA ASN A 177 10.22 3.54 9.45
C ASN A 177 11.33 3.67 8.41
#